data_c0eb34fb9f17dab52fb4aa4f94a43a0e
#
_entry.id   c0eb34fb9f17dab52fb4aa4f94a43a0e
#
_cell.length_a   1.000
_cell.length_b   1.000
_cell.length_c   1.000
_cell.angle_alpha   90.00
_cell.angle_beta   90.00
_cell.angle_gamma   90.00
#
_symmetry.space_group_name_H-M   'P 1'
#
loop_
_entity.id
_entity.type
_entity.pdbx_description
1 polymer ?
#
loop_
_entity_poly.entity_id
_entity_poly.type
_entity_poly.pdbx_seq_one_letter_code
_entity_poly.pdbx_strand_id
1 'polypeptide(L)'
;MGLKSNLKKADSIKKGSSGVCTELSVKEIQALLAERWGIRTNIIVPNVSWGMLDYEADLLIMNKTGYVTEIEIKRSWSDFLADFKKDEKAHKAEIIYQFWYCVPDAIYNKCVEKLKEVYPDKFDRPSIISYSDSGVLDFHGKSASYCRGKHRKLYLEEQLKLARLGTL
;
A
#
# COMPACT_ATOMS: atom_id res chain seq x y z
N MET A 1 0.18 -58.38 21.03
CA MET A 1 -0.88 -57.38 20.81
C MET A 1 -0.20 -56.09 20.37
N GLY A 2 -0.22 -55.77 19.07
CA GLY A 2 0.48 -54.65 18.51
C GLY A 2 -0.51 -53.53 18.20
N LEU A 3 -0.24 -52.34 18.73
CA LEU A 3 -0.95 -51.11 18.37
C LEU A 3 -0.38 -50.53 17.07
N LYS A 4 -1.17 -50.57 16.03
CA LYS A 4 -0.87 -49.92 14.76
C LYS A 4 -1.20 -48.42 14.89
N SER A 5 -0.18 -47.56 14.81
CA SER A 5 -0.32 -46.13 14.71
C SER A 5 -0.78 -45.75 13.30
N ASN A 6 -1.98 -45.18 13.18
CA ASN A 6 -2.49 -44.60 11.96
C ASN A 6 -1.89 -43.16 11.78
N LEU A 7 -0.81 -43.05 11.04
CA LEU A 7 -0.41 -41.78 10.44
C LEU A 7 -1.33 -41.51 9.25
N LYS A 8 -2.28 -40.59 9.39
CA LYS A 8 -3.05 -40.04 8.27
C LYS A 8 -2.13 -39.10 7.50
N LYS A 9 -2.02 -39.40 6.21
CA LYS A 9 -1.37 -38.59 5.19
C LYS A 9 -1.90 -37.15 5.21
N ALA A 10 -0.98 -36.20 5.21
CA ALA A 10 -1.25 -34.82 4.85
C ALA A 10 -1.61 -34.77 3.36
N ASP A 11 -2.84 -34.42 3.08
CA ASP A 11 -3.35 -34.29 1.71
C ASP A 11 -2.87 -32.99 1.07
N SER A 12 -2.20 -33.19 -0.04
CA SER A 12 -2.07 -32.33 -1.24
C SER A 12 -2.62 -30.91 -1.16
N ILE A 13 -1.70 -29.97 -1.11
CA ILE A 13 -1.95 -28.59 -1.48
C ILE A 13 -2.39 -28.54 -2.93
N LYS A 14 -3.66 -28.24 -3.18
CA LYS A 14 -4.22 -27.98 -4.52
C LYS A 14 -3.54 -26.75 -5.12
N LYS A 15 -2.70 -26.94 -6.12
CA LYS A 15 -2.34 -25.93 -7.09
C LYS A 15 -3.56 -25.58 -7.90
N GLY A 16 -4.02 -24.34 -7.85
CA GLY A 16 -4.99 -23.83 -8.80
C GLY A 16 -5.79 -22.67 -8.28
N SER A 17 -5.32 -21.47 -8.52
CA SER A 17 -6.09 -20.30 -8.97
C SER A 17 -5.20 -19.07 -8.86
N SER A 18 -5.35 -18.10 -9.73
CA SER A 18 -4.81 -16.74 -9.71
C SER A 18 -5.12 -16.08 -8.34
N GLY A 19 -4.37 -16.47 -7.32
CA GLY A 19 -4.77 -16.33 -5.93
C GLY A 19 -4.11 -15.16 -5.25
N VAL A 20 -4.79 -14.70 -4.28
CA VAL A 20 -4.30 -13.87 -3.18
C VAL A 20 -2.99 -14.45 -2.67
N CYS A 21 -1.92 -13.64 -2.64
CA CYS A 21 -0.60 -14.05 -2.16
C CYS A 21 -0.44 -13.84 -0.64
N THR A 22 -1.49 -13.45 0.05
CA THR A 22 -1.49 -13.16 1.48
C THR A 22 -2.80 -13.54 2.13
N GLU A 23 -2.74 -13.96 3.40
CA GLU A 23 -3.90 -14.19 4.26
C GLU A 23 -4.41 -12.90 4.94
N LEU A 24 -3.58 -11.85 5.04
CA LEU A 24 -3.96 -10.59 5.65
C LEU A 24 -5.03 -9.86 4.82
N SER A 25 -6.05 -9.37 5.49
CA SER A 25 -7.05 -8.47 4.90
C SER A 25 -6.48 -7.06 4.70
N VAL A 26 -7.09 -6.27 3.82
CA VAL A 26 -6.71 -4.86 3.61
C VAL A 26 -6.75 -4.07 4.93
N LYS A 27 -7.76 -4.32 5.78
CA LYS A 27 -7.91 -3.64 7.08
C LYS A 27 -6.76 -3.97 8.05
N GLU A 28 -6.29 -5.20 8.07
CA GLU A 28 -5.14 -5.59 8.89
C GLU A 28 -3.87 -4.93 8.39
N ILE A 29 -3.65 -4.87 7.08
CA ILE A 29 -2.51 -4.16 6.49
C ILE A 29 -2.58 -2.66 6.79
N GLN A 30 -3.75 -2.04 6.66
CA GLN A 30 -3.96 -0.63 7.02
C GLN A 30 -3.65 -0.36 8.50
N ALA A 31 -4.04 -1.27 9.40
CA ALA A 31 -3.74 -1.15 10.83
C ALA A 31 -2.23 -1.24 11.11
N LEU A 32 -1.53 -2.19 10.50
CA LEU A 32 -0.07 -2.33 10.60
C LEU A 32 0.66 -1.09 10.09
N LEU A 33 0.23 -0.55 8.95
CA LEU A 33 0.77 0.68 8.38
C LEU A 33 0.50 1.88 9.29
N ALA A 34 -0.70 2.01 9.84
CA ALA A 34 -1.07 3.09 10.76
C ALA A 34 -0.22 3.04 12.06
N GLU A 35 0.00 1.87 12.61
CA GLU A 35 0.87 1.69 13.77
C GLU A 35 2.32 2.11 13.44
N ARG A 36 2.83 1.68 12.31
CA ARG A 36 4.20 1.98 11.86
C ARG A 36 4.44 3.47 11.61
N TRP A 37 3.46 4.17 11.03
CA TRP A 37 3.56 5.62 10.81
C TRP A 37 3.30 6.45 12.06
N GLY A 38 2.66 5.89 13.06
CA GLY A 38 2.39 6.53 14.34
C GLY A 38 1.17 7.44 14.33
N ILE A 39 0.05 6.91 14.76
CA ILE A 39 -1.25 7.59 14.86
C ILE A 39 -1.27 8.80 15.80
N ARG A 40 -0.26 8.94 16.67
CA ARG A 40 -0.15 10.08 17.59
C ARG A 40 0.49 11.31 16.95
N THR A 41 1.20 11.14 15.84
CA THR A 41 1.98 12.19 15.20
C THR A 41 1.50 12.53 13.80
N ASN A 42 0.67 11.69 13.22
CA ASN A 42 0.14 11.85 11.87
C ASN A 42 -1.38 11.66 11.87
N ILE A 43 -2.05 12.29 10.92
CA ILE A 43 -3.44 11.99 10.60
C ILE A 43 -3.42 10.90 9.54
N ILE A 44 -4.02 9.75 9.86
CA ILE A 44 -4.02 8.55 9.02
C ILE A 44 -5.47 8.19 8.71
N VAL A 45 -5.81 8.15 7.43
CA VAL A 45 -7.19 7.96 6.97
C VAL A 45 -7.24 6.89 5.90
N PRO A 46 -7.92 5.76 6.16
CA PRO A 46 -8.12 4.72 5.16
C PRO A 46 -9.26 5.07 4.20
N ASN A 47 -9.21 4.54 2.98
CA ASN A 47 -10.28 4.56 1.97
C ASN A 47 -10.81 5.97 1.69
N VAL A 48 -9.90 6.89 1.36
CA VAL A 48 -10.25 8.30 1.08
C VAL A 48 -10.63 8.45 -0.38
N SER A 49 -11.90 8.76 -0.66
CA SER A 49 -12.42 8.96 -2.01
C SER A 49 -13.05 10.34 -2.23
N TRP A 50 -13.75 10.88 -1.25
CA TRP A 50 -14.64 12.01 -1.49
C TRP A 50 -13.99 13.39 -1.41
N GLY A 51 -13.93 14.07 -2.59
CA GLY A 51 -13.69 15.52 -2.68
C GLY A 51 -12.29 15.99 -2.24
N MET A 52 -11.34 15.10 -2.12
CA MET A 52 -9.91 15.38 -1.96
C MET A 52 -9.11 14.84 -3.14
N LEU A 53 -9.50 13.68 -3.66
CA LEU A 53 -8.92 13.01 -4.81
C LEU A 53 -10.02 12.66 -5.81
N ASP A 54 -9.69 12.55 -7.08
CA ASP A 54 -10.59 12.10 -8.16
C ASP A 54 -10.66 10.55 -8.23
N TYR A 55 -10.00 9.88 -7.30
CA TYR A 55 -9.95 8.43 -7.16
C TYR A 55 -9.98 8.06 -5.67
N GLU A 56 -10.15 6.78 -5.36
CA GLU A 56 -10.08 6.25 -4.00
C GLU A 56 -8.62 5.84 -3.67
N ALA A 57 -8.08 6.39 -2.58
CA ALA A 57 -6.79 6.00 -2.04
C ALA A 57 -6.98 5.02 -0.87
N ASP A 58 -6.25 3.92 -0.86
CA ASP A 58 -6.35 2.91 0.21
C ASP A 58 -5.94 3.47 1.57
N LEU A 59 -4.91 4.33 1.61
CA LEU A 59 -4.46 4.97 2.84
C LEU A 59 -3.80 6.32 2.55
N LEU A 60 -4.27 7.38 3.20
CA LEU A 60 -3.62 8.69 3.24
C LEU A 60 -3.04 8.97 4.62
N ILE A 61 -1.82 9.47 4.64
CA ILE A 61 -1.09 9.83 5.85
C ILE A 61 -0.63 11.28 5.73
N MET A 62 -1.21 12.16 6.54
CA MET A 62 -0.76 13.55 6.62
C MET A 62 0.15 13.73 7.82
N ASN A 63 1.34 14.25 7.60
CA ASN A 63 2.28 14.58 8.66
C ASN A 63 1.96 15.96 9.28
N LYS A 64 2.61 16.26 10.41
CA LYS A 64 2.43 17.52 11.14
C LYS A 64 2.76 18.80 10.34
N THR A 65 3.44 18.67 9.20
CA THR A 65 3.79 19.79 8.33
C THR A 65 2.80 19.99 7.18
N GLY A 66 1.76 19.13 7.08
CA GLY A 66 0.71 19.20 6.09
C GLY A 66 1.03 18.50 4.74
N TYR A 67 2.14 17.76 4.66
CA TYR A 67 2.43 16.91 3.51
C TYR A 67 1.73 15.56 3.62
N VAL A 68 1.25 15.05 2.50
CA VAL A 68 0.49 13.81 2.40
C VAL A 68 1.31 12.72 1.73
N THR A 69 1.31 11.56 2.34
CA THR A 69 1.78 10.30 1.76
C THR A 69 0.58 9.44 1.41
N GLU A 70 0.55 8.91 0.22
CA GLU A 70 -0.42 7.92 -0.24
C GLU A 70 0.22 6.54 -0.23
N ILE A 71 -0.51 5.55 0.24
CA ILE A 71 -0.11 4.14 0.17
C ILE A 71 -1.22 3.36 -0.51
N GLU A 72 -0.89 2.70 -1.61
CA GLU A 72 -1.75 1.82 -2.36
C GLU A 72 -1.43 0.37 -2.01
N ILE A 73 -2.42 -0.37 -1.52
CA ILE A 73 -2.27 -1.74 -1.03
C ILE A 73 -2.63 -2.73 -2.14
N LYS A 74 -1.72 -3.61 -2.48
CA LYS A 74 -1.93 -4.67 -3.47
C LYS A 74 -1.75 -6.03 -2.80
N ARG A 75 -2.72 -6.91 -2.99
CA ARG A 75 -2.73 -8.23 -2.36
C ARG A 75 -2.27 -9.36 -3.29
N SER A 76 -2.11 -9.07 -4.57
CA SER A 76 -1.65 -10.03 -5.56
C SER A 76 -0.94 -9.36 -6.72
N TRP A 77 -0.22 -10.16 -7.51
CA TRP A 77 0.43 -9.69 -8.74
C TRP A 77 -0.58 -9.15 -9.77
N SER A 78 -1.72 -9.81 -9.93
CA SER A 78 -2.78 -9.36 -10.85
C SER A 78 -3.39 -8.04 -10.43
N ASP A 79 -3.57 -7.83 -9.13
CA ASP A 79 -4.06 -6.58 -8.54
C ASP A 79 -3.04 -5.44 -8.77
N PHE A 80 -1.76 -5.70 -8.52
CA PHE A 80 -0.70 -4.75 -8.81
C PHE A 80 -0.64 -4.36 -10.31
N LEU A 81 -0.78 -5.32 -11.22
CA LEU A 81 -0.79 -5.04 -12.65
C LEU A 81 -2.03 -4.27 -13.11
N ALA A 82 -3.17 -4.47 -12.46
CA ALA A 82 -4.40 -3.76 -12.79
C ALA A 82 -4.27 -2.25 -12.60
N ASP A 83 -3.41 -1.81 -11.70
CA ASP A 83 -3.17 -0.40 -11.42
C ASP A 83 -2.59 0.36 -12.62
N PHE A 84 -1.73 -0.26 -13.41
CA PHE A 84 -1.14 0.33 -14.62
C PHE A 84 -2.11 0.43 -15.81
N LYS A 85 -3.33 -0.11 -15.65
CA LYS A 85 -4.42 0.03 -16.64
C LYS A 85 -5.37 1.17 -16.30
N LYS A 86 -5.25 1.74 -15.11
CA LYS A 86 -6.04 2.91 -14.68
C LYS A 86 -5.60 4.16 -15.44
N ASP A 87 -6.41 5.20 -15.38
CA ASP A 87 -6.11 6.49 -15.97
C ASP A 87 -4.73 6.98 -15.47
N GLU A 88 -3.96 7.60 -16.37
CA GLU A 88 -2.64 8.19 -16.05
C GLU A 88 -2.68 9.25 -14.94
N LYS A 89 -3.85 9.74 -14.58
CA LYS A 89 -4.05 10.72 -13.49
C LYS A 89 -4.12 10.09 -12.10
N ALA A 90 -4.38 8.78 -12.02
CA ALA A 90 -4.38 8.11 -10.72
C ALA A 90 -3.03 8.31 -10.02
N HIS A 91 -3.06 8.57 -8.72
CA HIS A 91 -1.90 8.76 -7.85
C HIS A 91 -1.00 9.98 -8.19
N LYS A 92 -1.47 10.94 -9.03
CA LYS A 92 -0.71 12.14 -9.45
C LYS A 92 -1.30 13.45 -8.93
N ALA A 93 -2.13 13.40 -7.91
CA ALA A 93 -2.72 14.59 -7.32
C ALA A 93 -1.64 15.51 -6.71
N GLU A 94 -1.75 16.83 -6.90
CA GLU A 94 -0.80 17.82 -6.38
C GLU A 94 -0.58 17.74 -4.87
N ILE A 95 -1.56 17.23 -4.14
CA ILE A 95 -1.50 17.08 -2.70
C ILE A 95 -0.69 15.86 -2.25
N ILE A 96 -0.39 14.92 -3.15
CA ILE A 96 0.38 13.72 -2.83
C ILE A 96 1.87 14.02 -2.95
N TYR A 97 2.54 14.11 -1.80
CA TYR A 97 3.97 14.36 -1.71
C TYR A 97 4.80 13.08 -1.87
N GLN A 98 4.31 11.95 -1.35
CA GLN A 98 4.95 10.63 -1.47
C GLN A 98 3.91 9.60 -1.87
N PHE A 99 4.32 8.67 -2.73
CA PHE A 99 3.50 7.56 -3.14
C PHE A 99 4.23 6.24 -2.93
N TRP A 100 3.56 5.28 -2.30
CA TRP A 100 4.09 3.97 -1.97
C TRP A 100 3.13 2.87 -2.43
N TYR A 101 3.69 1.79 -2.97
CA TYR A 101 2.98 0.53 -3.05
C TYR A 101 3.27 -0.31 -1.81
N CYS A 102 2.23 -0.95 -1.25
CA CYS A 102 2.36 -1.94 -0.20
C CYS A 102 1.96 -3.30 -0.77
N VAL A 103 2.91 -4.24 -0.84
CA VAL A 103 2.76 -5.51 -1.56
C VAL A 103 3.22 -6.70 -0.71
N PRO A 104 2.69 -7.93 -0.92
CA PRO A 104 3.21 -9.13 -0.27
C PRO A 104 4.68 -9.39 -0.64
N ASP A 105 5.47 -9.88 0.31
CA ASP A 105 6.87 -10.28 0.08
C ASP A 105 7.02 -11.22 -1.12
N ALA A 106 6.07 -12.13 -1.30
CA ALA A 106 6.07 -13.13 -2.38
C ALA A 106 6.12 -12.52 -3.79
N ILE A 107 5.62 -11.29 -3.97
CA ILE A 107 5.62 -10.62 -5.28
C ILE A 107 6.56 -9.40 -5.34
N TYR A 108 7.23 -9.05 -4.25
CA TYR A 108 8.07 -7.86 -4.14
C TYR A 108 9.04 -7.70 -5.32
N ASN A 109 9.85 -8.73 -5.62
CA ASN A 109 10.84 -8.66 -6.69
C ASN A 109 10.21 -8.39 -8.07
N LYS A 110 9.06 -9.01 -8.36
CA LYS A 110 8.31 -8.77 -9.60
C LYS A 110 7.80 -7.34 -9.68
N CYS A 111 7.33 -6.78 -8.56
CA CYS A 111 6.88 -5.39 -8.48
C CYS A 111 8.04 -4.44 -8.73
N VAL A 112 9.21 -4.67 -8.12
CA VAL A 112 10.41 -3.86 -8.35
C VAL A 112 10.81 -3.82 -9.83
N GLU A 113 10.87 -4.98 -10.49
CA GLU A 113 11.21 -5.05 -11.91
C GLU A 113 10.19 -4.33 -12.78
N LYS A 114 8.90 -4.50 -12.50
CA LYS A 114 7.84 -3.79 -13.23
C LYS A 114 7.91 -2.28 -13.03
N LEU A 115 8.18 -1.81 -11.82
CA LEU A 115 8.35 -0.38 -11.57
C LEU A 115 9.59 0.20 -12.26
N LYS A 116 10.67 -0.56 -12.39
CA LYS A 116 11.84 -0.14 -13.18
C LYS A 116 11.52 -0.01 -14.67
N GLU A 117 10.70 -0.91 -15.19
CA GLU A 117 10.24 -0.88 -16.59
C GLU A 117 9.36 0.35 -16.86
N VAL A 118 8.36 0.59 -16.00
CA VAL A 118 7.39 1.69 -16.17
C VAL A 118 7.98 3.05 -15.82
N TYR A 119 8.84 3.10 -14.79
CA TYR A 119 9.49 4.31 -14.30
C TYR A 119 11.03 4.13 -14.35
N PRO A 120 11.64 4.31 -15.52
CA PRO A 120 13.08 4.14 -15.68
C PRO A 120 13.89 5.12 -14.82
N ASP A 121 13.38 6.35 -14.64
CA ASP A 121 13.99 7.29 -13.71
C ASP A 121 13.67 6.87 -12.25
N LYS A 122 14.73 6.67 -11.48
CA LYS A 122 14.62 6.29 -10.08
C LYS A 122 13.94 7.34 -9.19
N PHE A 123 14.00 8.63 -9.59
CA PHE A 123 13.40 9.72 -8.84
C PHE A 123 11.88 9.82 -9.06
N ASP A 124 11.40 9.27 -10.17
CA ASP A 124 9.97 9.20 -10.51
C ASP A 124 9.32 7.89 -10.07
N ARG A 125 10.11 6.98 -9.52
CA ARG A 125 9.64 5.64 -9.18
C ARG A 125 9.00 5.62 -7.80
N PRO A 126 7.77 5.09 -7.67
CA PRO A 126 7.16 4.83 -6.38
C PRO A 126 8.05 3.96 -5.50
N SER A 127 8.04 4.22 -4.21
CA SER A 127 8.68 3.35 -3.23
C SER A 127 7.81 2.14 -2.93
N ILE A 128 8.42 1.08 -2.40
CA ILE A 128 7.69 -0.15 -2.06
C ILE A 128 7.85 -0.44 -0.56
N ILE A 129 6.75 -0.86 0.04
CA ILE A 129 6.69 -1.54 1.32
C ILE A 129 6.34 -2.99 1.00
N SER A 130 7.12 -3.94 1.49
CA SER A 130 6.68 -5.33 1.45
C SER A 130 6.16 -5.76 2.81
N TYR A 131 5.26 -6.75 2.83
CA TYR A 131 4.71 -7.31 4.05
C TYR A 131 4.64 -8.83 3.99
N SER A 132 4.92 -9.46 5.13
CA SER A 132 4.79 -10.90 5.33
C SER A 132 3.40 -11.25 5.86
N ASP A 133 2.99 -12.52 5.77
CA ASP A 133 1.76 -13.02 6.39
C ASP A 133 1.76 -12.93 7.92
N SER A 134 2.94 -12.80 8.54
CA SER A 134 3.09 -12.54 9.97
C SER A 134 2.93 -11.05 10.36
N GLY A 135 2.68 -10.16 9.39
CA GLY A 135 2.49 -8.72 9.63
C GLY A 135 3.80 -7.92 9.77
N VAL A 136 4.93 -8.48 9.39
CA VAL A 136 6.20 -7.72 9.34
C VAL A 136 6.21 -6.83 8.11
N LEU A 137 6.54 -5.54 8.29
CA LEU A 137 6.64 -4.55 7.23
C LEU A 137 8.10 -4.19 6.97
N ASP A 138 8.54 -4.34 5.72
CA ASP A 138 9.86 -3.93 5.25
C ASP A 138 9.75 -2.76 4.26
N PHE A 139 10.49 -1.69 4.53
CA PHE A 139 10.48 -0.46 3.74
C PHE A 139 11.65 -0.45 2.76
N HIS A 140 11.36 -0.57 1.48
CA HIS A 140 12.34 -0.62 0.41
C HIS A 140 12.38 0.71 -0.34
N GLY A 141 13.41 1.44 -0.12
CA GLY A 141 13.64 2.74 -0.73
C GLY A 141 13.95 3.79 0.31
N LYS A 142 14.64 4.82 -0.11
CA LYS A 142 14.71 6.06 0.65
C LYS A 142 13.34 6.71 0.47
N SER A 143 12.84 7.34 1.50
CA SER A 143 11.69 8.26 1.46
C SER A 143 11.96 9.38 0.42
N ALA A 144 12.13 9.00 -0.83
CA ALA A 144 12.23 9.92 -1.92
C ALA A 144 10.82 10.47 -2.13
N SER A 145 10.69 11.77 -2.09
CA SER A 145 9.50 12.42 -2.59
C SER A 145 9.28 11.91 -4.01
N TYR A 146 8.15 11.29 -4.27
CA TYR A 146 7.70 10.97 -5.62
C TYR A 146 7.34 12.29 -6.28
N CYS A 147 8.38 12.96 -6.79
CA CYS A 147 8.25 14.34 -7.25
C CYS A 147 7.99 14.39 -8.74
N ARG A 148 6.81 13.94 -9.19
CA ARG A 148 6.31 14.36 -10.51
C ARG A 148 5.49 15.64 -10.34
N GLY A 149 6.16 16.80 -10.41
CA GLY A 149 5.48 18.08 -10.48
C GLY A 149 5.52 18.92 -9.21
N LYS A 150 4.66 19.93 -9.16
CA LYS A 150 4.55 20.86 -8.03
C LYS A 150 3.70 20.22 -6.93
N HIS A 151 4.36 19.71 -5.90
CA HIS A 151 3.63 19.28 -4.70
C HIS A 151 3.33 20.46 -3.81
N ARG A 152 2.17 20.43 -3.19
CA ARG A 152 1.79 21.39 -2.17
C ARG A 152 1.38 20.71 -0.88
N LYS A 153 1.48 21.42 0.19
CA LYS A 153 0.86 21.06 1.46
C LYS A 153 -0.66 21.19 1.34
N LEU A 154 -1.37 20.45 2.17
CA LEU A 154 -2.79 20.71 2.34
C LEU A 154 -3.03 22.08 2.95
N TYR A 155 -4.01 22.82 2.43
CA TYR A 155 -4.55 24.00 3.08
C TYR A 155 -5.25 23.61 4.37
N LEU A 156 -5.43 24.57 5.29
CA LEU A 156 -6.05 24.30 6.60
C LEU A 156 -7.42 23.62 6.48
N GLU A 157 -8.24 24.06 5.53
CA GLU A 157 -9.57 23.49 5.29
C GLU A 157 -9.49 22.02 4.83
N GLU A 158 -8.52 21.69 3.98
CA GLU A 158 -8.27 20.32 3.52
C GLU A 158 -7.74 19.45 4.67
N GLN A 159 -6.87 19.99 5.53
CA GLN A 159 -6.39 19.29 6.72
C GLN A 159 -7.53 18.96 7.68
N LEU A 160 -8.43 19.92 7.92
CA LEU A 160 -9.62 19.72 8.74
C LEU A 160 -10.57 18.70 8.12
N LYS A 161 -10.73 18.73 6.80
CA LYS A 161 -11.55 17.76 6.07
C LYS A 161 -10.99 16.35 6.23
N LEU A 162 -9.67 16.18 5.99
CA LEU A 162 -9.00 14.89 6.15
C LEU A 162 -9.10 14.37 7.59
N ALA A 163 -8.89 15.23 8.59
CA ALA A 163 -9.02 14.87 9.99
C ALA A 163 -10.43 14.37 10.34
N ARG A 164 -11.49 15.00 9.80
CA ARG A 164 -12.89 14.56 10.02
C ARG A 164 -13.16 13.19 9.40
N LEU A 165 -12.59 12.88 8.23
CA LEU A 165 -12.71 11.57 7.61
C LEU A 165 -12.05 10.46 8.44
N GLY A 166 -10.97 10.77 9.15
CA GLY A 166 -10.26 9.82 10.01
C GLY A 166 -10.94 9.57 11.37
N THR A 167 -12.00 10.28 11.70
CA THR A 167 -12.75 10.13 12.97
C THR A 167 -14.03 9.29 12.82
N LEU A 168 -14.35 8.83 11.64
CA LEU A 168 -15.50 7.97 11.35
C LEU A 168 -15.10 6.49 11.30
#